data_d3f2e186a3a8378ceedca32e98816906
#
_entry.id   d3f2e186a3a8378ceedca32e98816906
#
_cell.length_a   1.000
_cell.length_b   1.000
_cell.length_c   1.000
_cell.angle_alpha   90.00
_cell.angle_beta   90.00
_cell.angle_gamma   90.00
#
_symmetry.space_group_name_H-M   'P 1'
#
loop_
_entity.id
_entity.type
_entity.pdbx_description
1 polymer ?
#
loop_
_entity_poly.entity_id
_entity_poly.type
_entity_poly.pdbx_seq_one_letter_code
_entity_poly.pdbx_strand_id
1 'polypeptide(L)'
;MFTTLLLWAGLEVPKDRMIDGVDQRVFFEGKQEKSNREGFPYWLNSDLYGVKWQNFKMVLVEQRTLTDPALQLPTPRLINLDTDPKERGPVDYPYIHTWVLEHVGKILLDYRESVKREPLIPVGAPLDYVPKATEPSN
;
A
#
# COMPACT_ATOMS: atom_id res chain seq x y z
N MET A 1 5.75 9.14 7.33
CA MET A 1 6.16 10.37 8.05
C MET A 1 6.74 10.08 9.43
N PHE A 2 6.12 9.22 10.27
CA PHE A 2 6.60 8.91 11.63
C PHE A 2 8.08 8.52 11.70
N THR A 3 8.53 7.53 10.91
CA THR A 3 9.93 7.10 10.82
C THR A 3 10.89 8.26 10.52
N THR A 4 10.54 9.10 9.54
CA THR A 4 11.36 10.24 9.13
C THR A 4 11.52 11.27 10.27
N LEU A 5 10.43 11.56 10.99
CA LEU A 5 10.46 12.52 12.10
C LEU A 5 11.30 12.01 13.28
N LEU A 6 11.17 10.72 13.64
CA LEU A 6 11.99 10.11 14.67
C LEU A 6 13.48 10.22 14.32
N LEU A 7 13.84 9.86 13.09
CA LEU A 7 15.24 9.91 12.64
C LEU A 7 15.79 11.34 12.54
N TRP A 8 14.97 12.34 12.20
CA TRP A 8 15.37 13.74 12.30
C TRP A 8 15.56 14.22 13.74
N ALA A 9 14.77 13.70 14.65
CA ALA A 9 14.93 13.98 16.09
C ALA A 9 16.12 13.22 16.73
N GLY A 10 16.87 12.43 15.95
CA GLY A 10 17.97 11.60 16.45
C GLY A 10 17.52 10.39 17.27
N LEU A 11 16.26 9.99 17.16
CA LEU A 11 15.68 8.86 17.86
C LEU A 11 15.72 7.60 17.00
N GLU A 12 15.78 6.44 17.64
CA GLU A 12 15.66 5.15 16.96
C GLU A 12 14.20 4.84 16.63
N VAL A 13 14.00 4.19 15.47
CA VAL A 13 12.68 3.65 15.11
C VAL A 13 12.40 2.42 15.98
N PRO A 14 11.23 2.33 16.64
CA PRO A 14 10.86 1.17 17.44
C PRO A 14 10.97 -0.13 16.64
N LYS A 15 11.49 -1.18 17.27
CA LYS A 15 11.67 -2.53 16.68
C LYS A 15 10.73 -3.57 17.29
N ASP A 16 9.94 -3.15 18.28
CA ASP A 16 8.97 -3.99 19.02
C ASP A 16 7.67 -4.22 18.25
N ARG A 17 7.53 -3.56 17.11
CA ARG A 17 6.37 -3.64 16.21
C ARG A 17 6.74 -3.30 14.78
N MET A 18 5.96 -3.79 13.83
CA MET A 18 6.11 -3.41 12.42
C MET A 18 5.68 -1.95 12.20
N ILE A 19 6.51 -1.20 11.52
CA ILE A 19 6.24 0.19 11.16
C ILE A 19 6.33 0.34 9.64
N ASP A 20 5.23 0.64 8.98
CA ASP A 20 5.15 0.85 7.52
C ASP A 20 5.87 2.12 7.04
N GLY A 21 6.31 2.95 7.98
CA GLY A 21 7.01 4.18 7.66
C GLY A 21 8.37 3.89 7.03
N VAL A 22 8.69 4.56 5.93
CA VAL A 22 10.03 4.59 5.33
C VAL A 22 10.72 5.91 5.63
N ASP A 23 12.04 5.87 5.77
CA ASP A 23 12.86 7.07 5.91
C ASP A 23 12.85 7.88 4.61
N GLN A 24 12.40 9.13 4.70
CA GLN A 24 12.29 10.05 3.58
C GLN A 24 13.20 11.29 3.76
N ARG A 25 14.14 11.27 4.70
CA ARG A 25 14.99 12.41 5.00
C ARG A 25 15.71 12.93 3.76
N VAL A 26 16.37 12.04 3.03
CA VAL A 26 17.16 12.37 1.84
C VAL A 26 16.28 13.00 0.74
N PHE A 27 15.04 12.52 0.59
CA PHE A 27 14.06 13.07 -0.35
C PHE A 27 13.60 14.48 0.07
N PHE A 28 13.21 14.68 1.33
CA PHE A 28 12.78 15.99 1.83
C PHE A 28 13.90 17.03 1.88
N GLU A 29 15.14 16.59 2.02
CA GLU A 29 16.33 17.45 1.95
C GLU A 29 16.74 17.82 0.51
N GLY A 30 15.98 17.34 -0.49
CA GLY A 30 16.29 17.61 -1.90
C GLY A 30 17.54 16.91 -2.44
N LYS A 31 18.05 15.91 -1.72
CA LYS A 31 19.27 15.16 -2.10
C LYS A 31 18.98 13.99 -3.03
N GLN A 32 17.71 13.66 -3.24
CA GLN A 32 17.25 12.68 -4.24
C GLN A 32 15.93 13.14 -4.85
N GLU A 33 15.68 12.76 -6.10
CA GLU A 33 14.49 13.17 -6.85
C GLU A 33 13.25 12.33 -6.52
N LYS A 34 13.44 11.08 -6.12
CA LYS A 34 12.34 10.13 -5.90
C LYS A 34 12.19 9.76 -4.43
N SER A 35 10.94 9.58 -4.00
CA SER A 35 10.62 9.04 -2.69
C SER A 35 11.18 7.62 -2.51
N ASN A 36 11.61 7.26 -1.30
CA ASN A 36 12.00 5.90 -0.94
C ASN A 36 10.79 4.94 -0.89
N ARG A 37 9.56 5.45 -0.93
CA ARG A 37 8.36 4.64 -1.04
C ARG A 37 7.94 4.57 -2.51
N GLU A 38 8.11 3.43 -3.12
CA GLU A 38 7.72 3.20 -4.52
C GLU A 38 6.21 3.03 -4.68
N GLY A 39 5.55 2.43 -3.70
CA GLY A 39 4.13 2.17 -3.74
C GLY A 39 3.56 1.65 -2.42
N PHE A 40 2.25 1.40 -2.41
CA PHE A 40 1.54 0.85 -1.27
C PHE A 40 0.17 0.27 -1.68
N PRO A 41 -0.33 -0.78 -0.99
CA PRO A 41 -1.71 -1.19 -1.09
C PRO A 41 -2.61 -0.17 -0.38
N TYR A 42 -3.83 0.05 -0.88
CA TYR A 42 -4.82 0.90 -0.23
C TYR A 42 -6.11 0.12 0.03
N TRP A 43 -6.75 0.46 1.14
CA TRP A 43 -7.83 -0.30 1.74
C TRP A 43 -9.02 0.61 1.99
N LEU A 44 -10.21 0.01 1.99
CA LEU A 44 -11.39 0.59 2.57
C LEU A 44 -11.98 -0.43 3.53
N ASN A 45 -12.07 -0.09 4.80
CA ASN A 45 -12.32 -1.04 5.89
C ASN A 45 -11.27 -2.18 5.87
N SER A 46 -11.71 -3.42 5.74
CA SER A 46 -10.84 -4.61 5.67
C SER A 46 -10.59 -5.09 4.25
N ASP A 47 -11.15 -4.43 3.24
CA ASP A 47 -11.06 -4.86 1.86
C ASP A 47 -9.93 -4.16 1.11
N LEU A 48 -9.14 -4.93 0.37
CA LEU A 48 -8.09 -4.40 -0.50
C LEU A 48 -8.72 -3.80 -1.77
N TYR A 49 -8.68 -2.49 -1.89
CA TYR A 49 -9.24 -1.78 -3.04
C TYR A 49 -8.27 -1.65 -4.20
N GLY A 50 -6.99 -1.66 -3.93
CA GLY A 50 -6.00 -1.62 -4.99
C GLY A 50 -4.59 -1.35 -4.51
N VAL A 51 -3.71 -1.05 -5.47
CA VAL A 51 -2.30 -0.77 -5.25
C VAL A 51 -1.90 0.47 -6.03
N LYS A 52 -1.16 1.36 -5.37
CA LYS A 52 -0.47 2.46 -6.03
C LYS A 52 1.01 2.11 -6.17
N TRP A 53 1.57 2.28 -7.37
CA TRP A 53 3.00 2.19 -7.65
C TRP A 53 3.42 3.38 -8.51
N GLN A 54 4.34 4.19 -8.00
CA GLN A 54 4.74 5.47 -8.64
C GLN A 54 3.52 6.30 -9.06
N ASN A 55 3.38 6.60 -10.35
CA ASN A 55 2.27 7.33 -10.97
C ASN A 55 1.13 6.43 -11.45
N PHE A 56 1.22 5.11 -11.26
CA PHE A 56 0.16 4.18 -11.61
C PHE A 56 -0.65 3.75 -10.39
N LYS A 57 -1.96 3.62 -10.59
CA LYS A 57 -2.89 3.08 -9.61
C LYS A 57 -3.65 1.92 -10.22
N MET A 58 -3.53 0.74 -9.63
CA MET A 58 -4.32 -0.42 -10.00
C MET A 58 -5.50 -0.55 -9.05
N VAL A 59 -6.71 -0.50 -9.62
CA VAL A 59 -7.98 -0.60 -8.90
C VAL A 59 -8.50 -2.04 -9.02
N LEU A 60 -8.75 -2.69 -7.90
CA LEU A 60 -9.28 -4.05 -7.80
C LEU A 60 -10.77 -4.07 -7.48
N VAL A 61 -11.22 -3.08 -6.72
CA VAL A 61 -12.62 -2.95 -6.27
C VAL A 61 -13.10 -1.55 -6.64
N GLU A 62 -14.28 -1.47 -7.23
CA GLU A 62 -14.94 -0.20 -7.54
C GLU A 62 -16.13 0.03 -6.60
N GLN A 63 -16.19 1.22 -6.04
CA GLN A 63 -17.35 1.75 -5.33
C GLN A 63 -17.53 3.21 -5.75
N ARG A 64 -18.58 3.52 -6.47
CA ARG A 64 -18.77 4.86 -7.06
C ARG A 64 -19.22 5.90 -6.05
N THR A 65 -20.05 5.49 -5.10
CA THR A 65 -20.50 6.33 -3.98
C THR A 65 -20.39 5.55 -2.68
N LEU A 66 -20.42 6.24 -1.54
CA LEU A 66 -20.38 5.60 -0.22
C LEU A 66 -21.54 4.64 0.05
N THR A 67 -22.63 4.79 -0.67
CA THR A 67 -23.85 3.97 -0.51
C THR A 67 -23.94 2.85 -1.52
N ASP A 68 -23.11 2.86 -2.57
CA ASP A 68 -23.08 1.79 -3.56
C ASP A 68 -22.39 0.54 -3.01
N PRO A 69 -22.78 -0.64 -3.47
CA PRO A 69 -22.02 -1.84 -3.13
C PRO A 69 -20.61 -1.79 -3.72
N ALA A 70 -19.64 -2.29 -2.97
CA ALA A 70 -18.30 -2.53 -3.45
C ALA A 70 -18.31 -3.69 -4.46
N LEU A 71 -17.86 -3.45 -5.67
CA LEU A 71 -17.84 -4.42 -6.76
C LEU A 71 -16.41 -4.85 -7.05
N GLN A 72 -16.11 -6.13 -6.82
CA GLN A 72 -14.85 -6.73 -7.24
C GLN A 72 -14.79 -6.71 -8.78
N LEU A 73 -13.76 -6.07 -9.31
CA LEU A 73 -13.57 -6.00 -10.76
C LEU A 73 -13.04 -7.34 -11.29
N PRO A 74 -13.66 -7.93 -12.32
CA PRO A 74 -13.14 -9.15 -12.94
C PRO A 74 -11.77 -8.94 -13.60
N THR A 75 -11.52 -7.72 -14.06
CA THR A 75 -10.21 -7.28 -14.55
C THR A 75 -9.84 -5.99 -13.85
N PRO A 76 -8.67 -5.93 -13.19
CA PRO A 76 -8.20 -4.70 -12.56
C PRO A 76 -8.13 -3.53 -13.55
N ARG A 77 -8.48 -2.33 -13.10
CA ARG A 77 -8.26 -1.11 -13.89
C ARG A 77 -6.92 -0.52 -13.55
N LEU A 78 -6.20 -0.12 -14.58
CA LEU A 78 -4.96 0.64 -14.43
C LEU A 78 -5.24 2.10 -14.77
N ILE A 79 -4.82 3.01 -13.90
CA ILE A 79 -4.95 4.45 -14.06
C ILE A 79 -3.55 5.05 -14.02
N ASN A 80 -3.24 5.95 -14.94
CA ASN A 80 -2.02 6.74 -14.90
C ASN A 80 -2.35 8.12 -14.33
N LEU A 81 -1.86 8.41 -13.12
CA LEU A 81 -2.15 9.63 -12.38
C LEU A 81 -1.49 10.88 -12.97
N ASP A 82 -0.48 10.75 -13.82
CA ASP A 82 0.11 11.88 -14.52
C ASP A 82 -0.80 12.39 -15.64
N THR A 83 -1.47 11.49 -16.34
CA THR A 83 -2.39 11.83 -17.45
C THR A 83 -3.83 12.00 -16.98
N ASP A 84 -4.23 11.32 -15.91
CA ASP A 84 -5.56 11.39 -15.30
C ASP A 84 -5.49 11.51 -13.77
N PRO A 85 -5.10 12.69 -13.24
CA PRO A 85 -5.02 12.91 -11.80
C PRO A 85 -6.38 12.88 -11.07
N LYS A 86 -7.48 12.92 -11.82
CA LYS A 86 -8.84 12.83 -11.27
C LYS A 86 -9.43 11.42 -11.33
N GLU A 87 -8.66 10.45 -11.81
CA GLU A 87 -9.04 9.03 -11.85
C GLU A 87 -10.37 8.77 -12.59
N ARG A 88 -10.61 9.48 -13.70
CA ARG A 88 -11.88 9.43 -14.45
C ARG A 88 -12.05 8.15 -15.26
N GLY A 89 -10.94 7.55 -15.66
CA GLY A 89 -10.96 6.34 -16.48
C GLY A 89 -9.67 5.55 -16.47
N PRO A 90 -9.71 4.28 -16.91
CA PRO A 90 -8.52 3.48 -17.08
C PRO A 90 -7.66 4.02 -18.23
N VAL A 91 -6.38 3.63 -18.22
CA VAL A 91 -5.50 3.90 -19.36
C VAL A 91 -6.03 3.24 -20.62
N ASP A 92 -5.89 3.94 -21.74
CA ASP A 92 -6.08 3.33 -23.05
C ASP A 92 -5.01 2.24 -23.26
N TYR A 93 -5.41 1.12 -23.87
CA TYR A 93 -4.50 0.02 -24.15
C TYR A 93 -3.74 -0.52 -22.92
N PRO A 94 -4.43 -1.06 -21.89
CA PRO A 94 -3.79 -1.52 -20.64
C PRO A 94 -2.73 -2.61 -20.86
N TYR A 95 -2.77 -3.35 -21.97
CA TYR A 95 -1.77 -4.34 -22.34
C TYR A 95 -0.37 -3.77 -22.60
N ILE A 96 -0.26 -2.49 -22.97
CA ILE A 96 1.04 -1.81 -23.11
C ILE A 96 1.70 -1.58 -21.75
N HIS A 97 0.91 -1.55 -20.70
CA HIS A 97 1.35 -1.29 -19.33
C HIS A 97 1.47 -2.57 -18.47
N THR A 98 1.52 -3.76 -19.07
CA THR A 98 1.64 -5.03 -18.34
C THR A 98 2.88 -5.12 -17.44
N TRP A 99 3.94 -4.40 -17.78
CA TRP A 99 5.14 -4.27 -16.96
C TRP A 99 4.87 -3.68 -15.56
N VAL A 100 3.82 -2.87 -15.39
CA VAL A 100 3.39 -2.34 -14.09
C VAL A 100 2.93 -3.46 -13.16
N LEU A 101 2.38 -4.56 -13.71
CA LEU A 101 1.84 -5.67 -12.94
C LEU A 101 2.91 -6.38 -12.12
N GLU A 102 4.15 -6.45 -12.59
CA GLU A 102 5.27 -7.03 -11.83
C GLU A 102 5.53 -6.26 -10.55
N HIS A 103 5.63 -4.93 -10.65
CA HIS A 103 5.87 -4.06 -9.49
C HIS A 103 4.70 -4.06 -8.51
N VAL A 104 3.47 -4.03 -9.01
CA VAL A 104 2.26 -4.13 -8.19
C VAL A 104 2.18 -5.49 -7.51
N GLY A 105 2.49 -6.56 -8.23
CA GLY A 105 2.54 -7.93 -7.69
C GLY A 105 3.54 -8.06 -6.54
N LYS A 106 4.73 -7.48 -6.70
CA LYS A 106 5.74 -7.44 -5.63
C LYS A 106 5.23 -6.74 -4.38
N ILE A 107 4.63 -5.56 -4.51
CA ILE A 107 4.05 -4.82 -3.37
C ILE A 107 3.00 -5.66 -2.63
N LEU A 108 2.14 -6.38 -3.37
CA LEU A 108 1.13 -7.24 -2.77
C LEU A 108 1.73 -8.46 -2.07
N LEU A 109 2.76 -9.07 -2.65
CA LEU A 109 3.47 -10.19 -2.03
C LEU A 109 4.16 -9.75 -0.74
N ASP A 110 4.94 -8.67 -0.78
CA ASP A 110 5.63 -8.11 0.38
C ASP A 110 4.63 -7.77 1.50
N TYR A 111 3.47 -7.20 1.15
CA TYR A 111 2.40 -6.94 2.10
C TYR A 111 1.84 -8.23 2.71
N ARG A 112 1.51 -9.25 1.90
CA ARG A 112 1.00 -10.54 2.39
C ARG A 112 1.98 -11.23 3.32
N GLU A 113 3.27 -11.16 3.02
CA GLU A 113 4.31 -11.71 3.89
C GLU A 113 4.43 -10.92 5.20
N SER A 114 4.28 -9.59 5.16
CA SER A 114 4.28 -8.78 6.39
C SER A 114 3.10 -9.14 7.31
N VAL A 115 1.91 -9.34 6.76
CA VAL A 115 0.72 -9.77 7.53
C VAL A 115 0.87 -11.17 8.10
N LYS A 116 1.58 -12.09 7.43
CA LYS A 116 1.88 -13.42 8.00
C LYS A 116 2.81 -13.32 9.21
N ARG A 117 3.81 -12.45 9.14
CA ARG A 117 4.75 -12.22 10.26
C ARG A 117 4.09 -11.49 11.42
N GLU A 118 3.28 -10.50 11.11
CA GLU A 118 2.56 -9.68 12.09
C GLU A 118 1.08 -9.58 11.69
N PRO A 119 0.25 -10.52 12.18
CA PRO A 119 -1.17 -10.57 11.87
C PRO A 119 -1.90 -9.30 12.30
N LEU A 120 -2.92 -8.93 11.52
CA LEU A 120 -3.75 -7.78 11.82
C LEU A 120 -4.46 -7.96 13.18
N ILE A 121 -4.61 -6.87 13.90
CA ILE A 121 -5.37 -6.86 15.16
C ILE A 121 -6.86 -7.01 14.81
N PRO A 122 -7.55 -8.01 15.39
CA PRO A 122 -8.98 -8.20 15.13
C PRO A 122 -9.80 -7.01 15.62
N VAL A 123 -10.88 -6.70 14.92
CA VAL A 123 -11.83 -5.67 15.35
C VAL A 123 -12.41 -6.03 16.71
N GLY A 124 -12.34 -5.10 17.67
CA GLY A 124 -12.82 -5.34 19.05
C GLY A 124 -11.82 -6.05 19.96
N ALA A 125 -10.57 -6.26 19.51
CA ALA A 125 -9.54 -6.78 20.39
C ALA A 125 -9.30 -5.87 21.60
N PRO A 126 -8.98 -6.42 22.78
CA PRO A 126 -8.65 -5.62 23.95
C PRO A 126 -7.36 -4.83 23.75
N LEU A 127 -7.15 -3.76 24.53
CA LEU A 127 -6.01 -2.84 24.37
C LEU A 127 -4.64 -3.50 24.58
N ASP A 128 -4.61 -4.61 25.31
CA ASP A 128 -3.42 -5.42 25.59
C ASP A 128 -3.27 -6.61 24.64
N TYR A 129 -4.07 -6.69 23.60
CA TYR A 129 -3.97 -7.75 22.59
C TYR A 129 -2.63 -7.66 21.84
N VAL A 130 -1.90 -8.77 21.86
CA VAL A 130 -0.67 -8.94 21.07
C VAL A 130 -0.93 -9.99 19.99
N PRO A 131 -0.85 -9.64 18.71
CA PRO A 131 -0.97 -10.62 17.62
C PRO A 131 0.09 -11.71 17.75
N LYS A 132 -0.31 -12.97 17.65
CA LYS A 132 0.64 -14.09 17.54
C LYS A 132 0.95 -14.32 16.07
N ALA A 133 2.24 -14.32 15.73
CA ALA A 133 2.66 -14.72 14.38
C ALA A 133 2.14 -16.14 14.11
N THR A 134 1.51 -16.33 12.95
CA THR A 134 1.14 -17.66 12.48
C THR A 134 2.43 -18.41 12.15
N GLU A 135 2.71 -19.51 12.86
CA GLU A 135 3.81 -20.39 12.46
C GLU A 135 3.60 -20.83 11.00
N PRO A 136 4.68 -20.86 10.19
CA PRO A 136 4.55 -21.34 8.83
C PRO A 136 4.04 -22.78 8.89
N SER A 137 2.86 -23.03 8.29
CA SER A 137 2.38 -24.40 8.08
C SER A 137 3.39 -25.12 7.19
N ASN A 138 4.04 -26.13 7.75
CA ASN A 138 4.91 -27.06 7.02
C ASN A 138 4.19 -27.70 5.83
#